data_0c8cb161c2a6076947653bdc3e95cc17
#
_entry.id   0c8cb161c2a6076947653bdc3e95cc17
#
_cell.length_a   1.000
_cell.length_b   1.000
_cell.length_c   1.000
_cell.angle_alpha   90.00
_cell.angle_beta   90.00
_cell.angle_gamma   90.00
#
_symmetry.space_group_name_H-M   'P 1'
#
loop_
_entity.id
_entity.type
_entity.pdbx_description
1 polymer ?
#
loop_
_entity_poly.entity_id
_entity_poly.type
_entity_poly.pdbx_seq_one_letter_code
_entity_poly.pdbx_strand_id
1 'polypeptide(L)'
;MPNSPVTVLSENPISVAPEFFGMHANRRAFDRLPGIMLKTVRGHDLQNGKGRWRFIETSDNTWTFTDLDAWVNTHYDAGRDLLFTLYGTPTWASARPTEIGAYGPGNPGTQAEPADMTKWDRFCAKIASRYRGKIKYYEVWNEPNMYNDGTAPIPGTTFFFSGTFAKLAEIVRRANIAIKAVDPTAKIVSPAVTNWAAKAGQSAENYFTGMMAAPTGDGSTTMKDWVDIVGVHLYLSSGNSTADLAGMIDRVNAAKAAAGVSSMETWDTESAPIAPNASALSDDQLDRYLTRFMVTAAAKGIARTMYYQWDNDVMGFRERINIGGRWNALRELLLSGSILSASKLFDGRLIYRTSTGTTIV
;
A
#
# COMPACT_ATOMS: atom_id res chain seq x y z
N MET A 1 15.87 -8.34 39.33
CA MET A 1 16.33 -8.42 37.92
C MET A 1 16.57 -7.00 37.46
N PRO A 2 17.70 -6.66 36.80
CA PRO A 2 17.88 -5.31 36.31
C PRO A 2 16.78 -4.98 35.29
N ASN A 3 16.27 -3.76 35.40
CA ASN A 3 15.23 -3.25 34.49
C ASN A 3 15.70 -3.37 33.04
N SER A 4 15.19 -4.35 32.30
CA SER A 4 15.45 -4.46 30.88
C SER A 4 14.91 -3.20 30.19
N PRO A 5 15.65 -2.59 29.26
CA PRO A 5 15.17 -1.40 28.57
C PRO A 5 13.84 -1.70 27.86
N VAL A 6 12.84 -0.91 28.16
CA VAL A 6 11.52 -0.98 27.55
C VAL A 6 11.43 0.13 26.52
N THR A 7 11.16 -0.23 25.25
CA THR A 7 10.87 0.75 24.21
C THR A 7 9.38 1.04 24.23
N VAL A 8 9.00 2.27 24.55
CA VAL A 8 7.61 2.72 24.50
C VAL A 8 7.24 2.95 23.04
N LEU A 9 6.17 2.30 22.57
CA LEU A 9 5.66 2.45 21.22
C LEU A 9 4.54 3.51 21.13
N SER A 10 3.76 3.65 22.20
CA SER A 10 2.77 4.71 22.36
C SER A 10 2.48 4.95 23.84
N GLU A 11 2.32 6.23 24.23
CA GLU A 11 1.87 6.67 25.56
C GLU A 11 0.42 7.18 25.54
N ASN A 12 -0.13 7.45 24.37
CA ASN A 12 -1.48 7.95 24.21
C ASN A 12 -2.45 6.82 23.85
N PRO A 13 -3.69 6.85 24.36
CA PRO A 13 -4.70 5.89 23.97
C PRO A 13 -4.99 5.95 22.47
N ILE A 14 -5.01 4.77 21.84
CA ILE A 14 -5.28 4.60 20.41
C ILE A 14 -6.50 3.71 20.25
N SER A 15 -7.52 4.23 19.58
CA SER A 15 -8.66 3.44 19.13
C SER A 15 -8.41 2.94 17.72
N VAL A 16 -8.56 1.63 17.51
CA VAL A 16 -8.43 1.00 16.20
C VAL A 16 -9.80 0.91 15.56
N ALA A 17 -9.95 1.43 14.36
CA ALA A 17 -11.19 1.34 13.60
C ALA A 17 -11.24 0.05 12.74
N PRO A 18 -12.43 -0.46 12.38
CA PRO A 18 -12.56 -1.62 11.51
C PRO A 18 -11.83 -1.48 10.18
N GLU A 19 -11.70 -0.26 9.67
CA GLU A 19 -11.01 0.10 8.43
C GLU A 19 -9.51 -0.18 8.46
N PHE A 20 -8.92 -0.30 9.66
CA PHE A 20 -7.51 -0.66 9.84
C PHE A 20 -7.17 -2.01 9.20
N PHE A 21 -8.12 -2.95 9.21
CA PHE A 21 -7.91 -4.32 8.75
C PHE A 21 -8.19 -4.47 7.27
N GLY A 22 -7.14 -4.46 6.47
CA GLY A 22 -7.19 -4.60 5.02
C GLY A 22 -6.36 -5.75 4.48
N MET A 23 -6.62 -6.11 3.23
CA MET A 23 -5.93 -7.19 2.53
C MET A 23 -5.97 -7.00 1.02
N HIS A 24 -4.97 -7.54 0.32
CA HIS A 24 -5.08 -7.79 -1.10
C HIS A 24 -5.86 -9.09 -1.34
N ALA A 25 -6.91 -9.03 -2.15
CA ALA A 25 -7.69 -10.19 -2.56
C ALA A 25 -7.83 -10.13 -4.08
N ASN A 26 -6.84 -10.65 -4.81
CA ASN A 26 -6.61 -10.24 -6.19
C ASN A 26 -6.60 -11.38 -7.20
N ARG A 27 -6.04 -12.56 -6.85
CA ARG A 27 -5.55 -13.44 -7.92
C ARG A 27 -6.54 -14.47 -8.43
N ARG A 28 -7.27 -15.20 -7.56
CA ARG A 28 -7.95 -16.42 -8.02
C ARG A 28 -9.40 -16.58 -7.61
N ALA A 29 -9.78 -16.11 -6.45
CA ALA A 29 -11.10 -16.46 -5.93
C ALA A 29 -11.58 -15.43 -4.91
N PHE A 30 -12.20 -14.40 -5.40
CA PHE A 30 -12.92 -13.42 -4.58
C PHE A 30 -14.06 -14.07 -3.78
N ASP A 31 -14.54 -15.21 -4.25
CA ASP A 31 -15.61 -16.00 -3.68
C ASP A 31 -15.22 -16.77 -2.41
N ARG A 32 -13.92 -16.91 -2.14
CA ARG A 32 -13.38 -17.68 -1.01
C ARG A 32 -12.70 -16.80 0.05
N LEU A 33 -13.31 -15.67 0.38
CA LEU A 33 -12.98 -14.91 1.60
C LEU A 33 -13.94 -15.27 2.78
N PRO A 34 -14.39 -16.53 2.95
CA PRO A 34 -15.35 -16.88 3.98
C PRO A 34 -14.69 -16.76 5.34
N GLY A 35 -15.30 -16.00 6.20
CA GLY A 35 -14.94 -15.94 7.60
C GLY A 35 -13.77 -15.02 7.95
N ILE A 36 -13.10 -14.36 7.00
CA ILE A 36 -12.13 -13.31 7.32
C ILE A 36 -12.80 -11.95 7.34
N MET A 37 -12.75 -11.30 8.49
CA MET A 37 -13.35 -9.98 8.67
C MET A 37 -12.40 -8.90 8.16
N LEU A 38 -12.65 -8.43 6.94
CA LEU A 38 -11.94 -7.33 6.30
C LEU A 38 -12.86 -6.15 6.11
N LYS A 39 -12.30 -4.93 6.24
CA LYS A 39 -13.05 -3.72 5.91
C LYS A 39 -12.45 -3.01 4.69
N THR A 40 -11.16 -3.12 4.44
CA THR A 40 -10.49 -2.50 3.30
C THR A 40 -9.89 -3.57 2.38
N VAL A 41 -9.99 -3.38 1.08
CA VAL A 41 -9.31 -4.22 0.08
C VAL A 41 -8.57 -3.35 -0.93
N ARG A 42 -7.35 -3.78 -1.28
CA ARG A 42 -6.55 -3.12 -2.32
C ARG A 42 -6.54 -3.94 -3.60
N GLY A 43 -6.90 -3.28 -4.71
CA GLY A 43 -6.88 -3.83 -6.05
C GLY A 43 -5.64 -3.39 -6.82
N HIS A 44 -4.57 -4.18 -6.76
CA HIS A 44 -3.33 -3.93 -7.49
C HIS A 44 -3.05 -5.03 -8.52
N ASP A 45 -2.86 -6.28 -8.07
CA ASP A 45 -2.48 -7.41 -8.92
C ASP A 45 -3.68 -8.24 -9.43
N LEU A 46 -4.82 -7.58 -9.71
CA LEU A 46 -6.06 -8.25 -10.10
C LEU A 46 -5.83 -9.26 -11.23
N GLN A 47 -6.24 -10.52 -11.04
CA GLN A 47 -6.17 -11.57 -12.06
C GLN A 47 -4.83 -11.61 -12.81
N ASN A 48 -3.71 -11.68 -12.07
CA ASN A 48 -2.35 -11.63 -12.65
C ASN A 48 -2.02 -10.31 -13.35
N GLY A 49 -2.45 -9.19 -12.79
CA GLY A 49 -2.15 -7.85 -13.27
C GLY A 49 -3.18 -7.24 -14.20
N LYS A 50 -4.31 -7.88 -14.44
CA LYS A 50 -5.37 -7.36 -15.32
C LYS A 50 -6.08 -6.10 -14.77
N GLY A 51 -5.78 -5.67 -13.55
CA GLY A 51 -6.15 -4.35 -13.02
C GLY A 51 -5.32 -3.18 -13.55
N ARG A 52 -4.23 -3.42 -14.28
CA ARG A 52 -3.38 -2.37 -14.85
C ARG A 52 -4.05 -1.68 -16.02
N TRP A 53 -3.77 -0.41 -16.23
CA TRP A 53 -4.29 0.37 -17.35
C TRP A 53 -4.17 -0.35 -18.69
N ARG A 54 -2.99 -0.94 -18.98
CA ARG A 54 -2.73 -1.67 -20.22
C ARG A 54 -3.67 -2.83 -20.54
N PHE A 55 -4.31 -3.41 -19.51
CA PHE A 55 -5.26 -4.52 -19.69
C PHE A 55 -6.71 -4.06 -19.64
N ILE A 56 -6.97 -2.85 -19.11
CA ILE A 56 -8.29 -2.23 -19.07
C ILE A 56 -8.56 -1.46 -20.37
N GLU A 57 -7.56 -0.73 -20.88
CA GLU A 57 -7.61 -0.05 -22.16
C GLU A 57 -6.56 -0.66 -23.09
N THR A 58 -6.94 -1.71 -23.81
CA THR A 58 -6.04 -2.57 -24.58
C THR A 58 -5.49 -1.91 -25.85
N SER A 59 -6.23 -0.96 -26.40
CA SER A 59 -5.79 -0.01 -27.43
C SER A 59 -6.52 1.32 -27.22
N ASP A 60 -6.10 2.37 -27.90
CA ASP A 60 -6.68 3.70 -27.70
C ASP A 60 -8.23 3.67 -27.76
N ASN A 61 -8.83 4.02 -26.64
CA ASN A 61 -10.29 4.04 -26.44
C ASN A 61 -11.02 2.67 -26.58
N THR A 62 -10.28 1.56 -26.46
CA THR A 62 -10.85 0.20 -26.46
C THR A 62 -10.75 -0.42 -25.08
N TRP A 63 -11.90 -0.71 -24.47
CA TRP A 63 -12.00 -0.99 -23.03
C TRP A 63 -12.45 -2.41 -22.72
N THR A 64 -11.86 -3.00 -21.68
CA THR A 64 -12.22 -4.30 -21.11
C THR A 64 -12.30 -4.18 -19.58
N PHE A 65 -13.49 -4.35 -19.01
CA PHE A 65 -13.72 -4.16 -17.58
C PHE A 65 -14.08 -5.44 -16.83
N THR A 66 -14.17 -6.57 -17.50
CA THR A 66 -14.70 -7.82 -16.94
C THR A 66 -14.08 -8.19 -15.60
N ASP A 67 -12.77 -8.21 -15.52
CA ASP A 67 -12.06 -8.61 -14.28
C ASP A 67 -12.20 -7.54 -13.19
N LEU A 68 -12.15 -6.26 -13.57
CA LEU A 68 -12.29 -5.17 -12.60
C LEU A 68 -13.75 -5.04 -12.11
N ASP A 69 -14.74 -5.24 -12.98
CA ASP A 69 -16.15 -5.28 -12.58
C ASP A 69 -16.39 -6.39 -11.55
N ALA A 70 -15.88 -7.58 -11.81
CA ALA A 70 -16.02 -8.72 -10.90
C ALA A 70 -15.42 -8.41 -9.52
N TRP A 71 -14.21 -7.85 -9.49
CA TRP A 71 -13.55 -7.48 -8.24
C TRP A 71 -14.31 -6.40 -7.48
N VAL A 72 -14.67 -5.30 -8.17
CA VAL A 72 -15.40 -4.18 -7.55
C VAL A 72 -16.73 -4.62 -6.98
N ASN A 73 -17.54 -5.36 -7.76
CA ASN A 73 -18.85 -5.77 -7.29
C ASN A 73 -18.75 -6.74 -6.11
N THR A 74 -17.89 -7.75 -6.18
CA THR A 74 -17.70 -8.72 -5.10
C THR A 74 -17.34 -8.04 -3.77
N HIS A 75 -16.44 -7.07 -3.80
CA HIS A 75 -16.00 -6.44 -2.56
C HIS A 75 -16.93 -5.32 -2.09
N TYR A 76 -17.51 -4.57 -3.02
CA TYR A 76 -18.50 -3.54 -2.70
C TYR A 76 -19.76 -4.14 -2.08
N ASP A 77 -20.30 -5.21 -2.67
CA ASP A 77 -21.49 -5.89 -2.17
C ASP A 77 -21.25 -6.54 -0.79
N ALA A 78 -20.01 -6.88 -0.48
CA ALA A 78 -19.59 -7.33 0.84
C ALA A 78 -19.35 -6.17 1.84
N GLY A 79 -19.66 -4.93 1.49
CA GLY A 79 -19.54 -3.75 2.35
C GLY A 79 -18.11 -3.31 2.66
N ARG A 80 -17.15 -3.65 1.79
CA ARG A 80 -15.74 -3.29 1.95
C ARG A 80 -15.43 -1.94 1.30
N ASP A 81 -14.47 -1.23 1.89
CA ASP A 81 -13.86 -0.05 1.28
C ASP A 81 -12.83 -0.50 0.22
N LEU A 82 -12.89 0.08 -0.96
CA LEU A 82 -12.03 -0.28 -2.08
C LEU A 82 -10.96 0.79 -2.29
N LEU A 83 -9.69 0.36 -2.27
CA LEU A 83 -8.53 1.11 -2.75
C LEU A 83 -8.09 0.50 -4.08
N PHE A 84 -8.11 1.28 -5.15
CA PHE A 84 -7.69 0.83 -6.47
C PHE A 84 -6.41 1.53 -6.91
N THR A 85 -5.40 0.76 -7.32
CA THR A 85 -4.11 1.30 -7.75
C THR A 85 -4.14 1.59 -9.25
N LEU A 86 -3.99 2.86 -9.62
CA LEU A 86 -3.93 3.35 -10.99
C LEU A 86 -2.48 3.36 -11.47
N TYR A 87 -2.11 2.45 -12.39
CA TYR A 87 -0.75 2.32 -12.90
C TYR A 87 -0.68 1.47 -14.16
N GLY A 88 0.51 1.31 -14.71
CA GLY A 88 0.78 0.35 -15.78
C GLY A 88 0.41 0.85 -17.17
N THR A 89 1.15 1.88 -17.63
CA THR A 89 0.95 2.50 -18.94
C THR A 89 0.94 1.47 -20.08
N PRO A 90 -0.08 1.48 -20.95
CA PRO A 90 -0.07 0.62 -22.14
C PRO A 90 1.07 0.98 -23.10
N THR A 91 1.61 0.01 -23.79
CA THR A 91 2.67 0.23 -24.79
C THR A 91 2.31 1.32 -25.81
N TRP A 92 1.05 1.35 -26.27
CA TRP A 92 0.56 2.32 -27.24
C TRP A 92 0.46 3.75 -26.70
N ALA A 93 0.39 3.94 -25.36
CA ALA A 93 0.34 5.25 -24.70
C ALA A 93 1.66 5.64 -24.04
N SER A 94 2.65 4.77 -24.03
CA SER A 94 3.90 4.95 -23.28
C SER A 94 4.86 5.94 -23.95
N ALA A 95 5.51 6.78 -23.14
CA ALA A 95 6.60 7.64 -23.60
C ALA A 95 7.85 6.83 -24.00
N ARG A 96 7.99 5.61 -23.49
CA ARG A 96 9.12 4.66 -23.79
C ARG A 96 8.58 3.27 -24.08
N PRO A 97 7.94 3.05 -25.25
CA PRO A 97 7.14 1.85 -25.56
C PRO A 97 7.94 0.55 -25.62
N THR A 98 9.26 0.62 -25.80
CA THR A 98 10.15 -0.54 -25.88
C THR A 98 10.91 -0.82 -24.59
N GLU A 99 10.75 0.02 -23.56
CA GLU A 99 11.48 -0.09 -22.31
C GLU A 99 11.02 -1.31 -21.52
N ILE A 100 11.97 -2.13 -21.05
CA ILE A 100 11.70 -3.31 -20.24
C ILE A 100 11.96 -2.97 -18.78
N GLY A 101 10.95 -3.13 -17.94
CA GLY A 101 11.03 -2.93 -16.50
C GLY A 101 10.60 -4.16 -15.70
N ALA A 102 10.12 -3.96 -14.48
CA ALA A 102 9.81 -5.01 -13.52
C ALA A 102 8.81 -6.06 -14.02
N TYR A 103 7.93 -5.69 -14.95
CA TYR A 103 6.90 -6.59 -15.47
C TYR A 103 7.36 -7.42 -16.68
N GLY A 104 8.66 -7.38 -16.96
CA GLY A 104 9.34 -8.23 -17.95
C GLY A 104 9.05 -7.89 -19.41
N PRO A 105 9.66 -8.65 -20.34
CA PRO A 105 9.63 -8.36 -21.77
C PRO A 105 8.24 -8.49 -22.41
N GLY A 106 7.32 -9.22 -21.79
CA GLY A 106 5.92 -9.28 -22.25
C GLY A 106 5.11 -8.01 -21.97
N ASN A 107 5.68 -7.03 -21.26
CA ASN A 107 5.01 -5.82 -20.82
C ASN A 107 5.88 -4.56 -21.05
N PRO A 108 6.40 -4.31 -22.26
CA PRO A 108 7.26 -3.16 -22.51
C PRO A 108 6.51 -1.84 -22.33
N GLY A 109 7.22 -0.82 -21.86
CA GLY A 109 6.71 0.52 -21.69
C GLY A 109 5.81 0.76 -20.48
N THR A 110 5.47 -0.30 -19.70
CA THR A 110 4.50 -0.23 -18.60
C THR A 110 4.96 0.65 -17.44
N GLN A 111 6.26 0.81 -17.26
CA GLN A 111 6.87 1.61 -16.19
C GLN A 111 7.08 3.07 -16.55
N ALA A 112 6.88 3.43 -17.81
CA ALA A 112 7.03 4.81 -18.27
C ALA A 112 5.77 5.64 -18.02
N GLU A 113 5.95 6.95 -17.89
CA GLU A 113 4.83 7.89 -17.96
C GLU A 113 4.14 7.82 -19.34
N PRO A 114 2.88 8.26 -19.45
CA PRO A 114 2.23 8.43 -20.74
C PRO A 114 2.94 9.47 -21.61
N ALA A 115 3.05 9.21 -22.92
CA ALA A 115 3.55 10.19 -23.90
C ALA A 115 2.57 11.37 -24.06
N ASP A 116 1.28 11.08 -24.00
CA ASP A 116 0.19 12.06 -24.01
C ASP A 116 -0.63 11.91 -22.72
N MET A 117 -0.52 12.91 -21.84
CA MET A 117 -1.21 12.90 -20.55
C MET A 117 -2.74 12.99 -20.68
N THR A 118 -3.29 13.42 -21.80
CA THR A 118 -4.75 13.42 -22.01
C THR A 118 -5.31 11.99 -22.05
N LYS A 119 -4.50 11.01 -22.43
CA LYS A 119 -4.88 9.58 -22.37
C LYS A 119 -4.99 9.09 -20.92
N TRP A 120 -4.09 9.56 -20.06
CA TRP A 120 -4.14 9.29 -18.63
C TRP A 120 -5.37 9.91 -17.96
N ASP A 121 -5.69 11.18 -18.28
CA ASP A 121 -6.89 11.84 -17.77
C ASP A 121 -8.13 11.04 -18.13
N ARG A 122 -8.23 10.63 -19.41
CA ARG A 122 -9.35 9.83 -19.90
C ARG A 122 -9.46 8.51 -19.17
N PHE A 123 -8.34 7.81 -18.95
CA PHE A 123 -8.32 6.56 -18.19
C PHE A 123 -8.82 6.78 -16.75
N CYS A 124 -8.28 7.76 -16.03
CA CYS A 124 -8.68 8.08 -14.66
C CYS A 124 -10.17 8.46 -14.57
N ALA A 125 -10.64 9.34 -15.45
CA ALA A 125 -12.04 9.75 -15.51
C ALA A 125 -12.98 8.57 -15.84
N LYS A 126 -12.54 7.67 -16.74
CA LYS A 126 -13.32 6.47 -17.11
C LYS A 126 -13.50 5.50 -15.95
N ILE A 127 -12.42 5.23 -15.21
CA ILE A 127 -12.45 4.41 -13.99
C ILE A 127 -13.35 5.07 -12.93
N ALA A 128 -13.14 6.35 -12.64
CA ALA A 128 -13.93 7.07 -11.64
C ALA A 128 -15.42 7.11 -12.01
N SER A 129 -15.75 7.35 -13.29
CA SER A 129 -17.13 7.38 -13.74
C SER A 129 -17.81 6.02 -13.64
N ARG A 130 -17.11 4.94 -14.00
CA ARG A 130 -17.69 3.59 -13.97
C ARG A 130 -17.96 3.11 -12.54
N TYR A 131 -17.09 3.47 -11.61
CA TYR A 131 -17.15 2.97 -10.23
C TYR A 131 -17.46 4.07 -9.21
N ARG A 132 -18.09 5.16 -9.65
CA ARG A 132 -18.52 6.25 -8.78
C ARG A 132 -19.34 5.72 -7.60
N GLY A 133 -18.96 6.12 -6.37
CA GLY A 133 -19.57 5.68 -5.14
C GLY A 133 -19.21 4.25 -4.70
N LYS A 134 -18.54 3.45 -5.54
CA LYS A 134 -18.05 2.11 -5.19
C LYS A 134 -16.57 2.14 -4.80
N ILE A 135 -15.69 2.67 -5.66
CA ILE A 135 -14.28 2.90 -5.32
C ILE A 135 -14.17 4.28 -4.68
N LYS A 136 -13.74 4.32 -3.41
CA LYS A 136 -13.57 5.56 -2.66
C LYS A 136 -12.14 6.09 -2.71
N TYR A 137 -11.16 5.20 -2.86
CA TYR A 137 -9.74 5.50 -2.72
C TYR A 137 -8.99 5.07 -3.98
N TYR A 138 -8.16 5.99 -4.49
CA TYR A 138 -7.34 5.76 -5.69
C TYR A 138 -5.88 6.00 -5.33
N GLU A 139 -5.07 4.95 -5.35
CA GLU A 139 -3.63 5.05 -5.23
C GLU A 139 -3.02 5.26 -6.59
N VAL A 140 -2.14 6.24 -6.71
CA VAL A 140 -1.52 6.57 -8.00
C VAL A 140 -0.12 6.00 -8.04
N TRP A 141 0.08 4.99 -8.89
CA TRP A 141 1.31 4.23 -9.04
C TRP A 141 1.65 3.32 -7.87
N ASN A 142 2.64 2.42 -8.11
CA ASN A 142 3.11 1.41 -7.16
C ASN A 142 4.64 1.42 -7.09
N GLU A 143 5.21 1.54 -5.90
CA GLU A 143 6.65 1.42 -5.58
C GLU A 143 7.58 2.17 -6.55
N PRO A 144 7.33 3.46 -6.83
CA PRO A 144 8.08 4.17 -7.86
C PRO A 144 9.57 4.32 -7.53
N ASN A 145 9.94 4.17 -6.24
CA ASN A 145 11.32 4.24 -5.76
C ASN A 145 12.11 2.92 -5.95
N MET A 146 11.48 1.86 -6.41
CA MET A 146 12.19 0.61 -6.65
C MET A 146 13.19 0.79 -7.79
N TYR A 147 14.48 0.88 -7.43
CA TYR A 147 15.60 1.13 -8.35
C TYR A 147 15.47 2.38 -9.22
N ASN A 148 14.85 3.42 -8.68
CA ASN A 148 14.77 4.75 -9.25
C ASN A 148 15.06 5.78 -8.15
N ASP A 149 15.89 6.78 -8.44
CA ASP A 149 16.27 7.84 -7.50
C ASP A 149 15.48 9.15 -7.70
N GLY A 150 14.49 9.13 -8.59
CA GLY A 150 13.66 10.28 -8.93
C GLY A 150 14.20 11.10 -10.10
N THR A 151 15.36 10.76 -10.63
CA THR A 151 15.93 11.36 -11.86
C THR A 151 15.80 10.43 -13.05
N ALA A 152 16.15 9.17 -12.87
CA ALA A 152 16.04 8.10 -13.88
C ALA A 152 16.14 6.71 -13.20
N PRO A 153 15.76 5.62 -13.90
CA PRO A 153 16.01 4.28 -13.42
C PRO A 153 17.51 4.00 -13.31
N ILE A 154 17.90 3.22 -12.30
CA ILE A 154 19.28 2.77 -12.15
C ILE A 154 19.58 1.74 -13.25
N PRO A 155 20.61 1.97 -14.10
CA PRO A 155 20.94 1.06 -15.18
C PRO A 155 21.19 -0.39 -14.73
N GLY A 156 20.67 -1.36 -15.48
CA GLY A 156 20.85 -2.78 -15.18
C GLY A 156 20.00 -3.31 -14.04
N THR A 157 19.04 -2.54 -13.52
CA THR A 157 18.11 -2.93 -12.45
C THR A 157 16.68 -3.11 -12.97
N THR A 158 15.84 -3.75 -12.15
CA THR A 158 14.42 -3.93 -12.41
C THR A 158 13.62 -2.87 -11.67
N PHE A 159 13.00 -1.95 -12.38
CA PHE A 159 12.31 -0.78 -11.82
C PHE A 159 10.80 -0.81 -12.09
N PHE A 160 10.02 -0.14 -11.23
CA PHE A 160 8.57 -0.01 -11.38
C PHE A 160 8.11 1.35 -11.94
N PHE A 161 8.99 2.33 -11.94
CA PHE A 161 8.78 3.63 -12.59
C PHE A 161 10.09 4.11 -13.22
N SER A 162 10.03 4.64 -14.43
CA SER A 162 11.21 5.10 -15.18
C SER A 162 11.21 6.60 -15.45
N GLY A 163 10.20 7.32 -14.96
CA GLY A 163 10.13 8.78 -15.05
C GLY A 163 10.81 9.50 -13.89
N THR A 164 10.88 10.82 -13.99
CA THR A 164 11.38 11.71 -12.94
C THR A 164 10.31 12.02 -11.89
N PHE A 165 10.70 12.60 -10.77
CA PHE A 165 9.76 13.11 -9.76
C PHE A 165 8.71 14.06 -10.35
N ALA A 166 9.11 14.99 -11.22
CA ALA A 166 8.17 15.93 -11.86
C ALA A 166 7.13 15.21 -12.75
N LYS A 167 7.55 14.13 -13.44
CA LYS A 167 6.61 13.30 -14.22
C LYS A 167 5.64 12.57 -13.33
N LEU A 168 6.11 12.02 -12.21
CA LEU A 168 5.25 11.35 -11.24
C LEU A 168 4.27 12.32 -10.58
N ALA A 169 4.75 13.53 -10.21
CA ALA A 169 3.91 14.58 -9.65
C ALA A 169 2.79 15.01 -10.62
N GLU A 170 3.11 15.13 -11.90
CA GLU A 170 2.11 15.47 -12.92
C GLU A 170 1.09 14.34 -13.13
N ILE A 171 1.52 13.08 -13.11
CA ILE A 171 0.61 11.91 -13.15
C ILE A 171 -0.38 11.97 -11.97
N VAL A 172 0.10 12.27 -10.75
CA VAL A 172 -0.75 12.38 -9.54
C VAL A 172 -1.73 13.54 -9.67
N ARG A 173 -1.25 14.74 -10.04
CA ARG A 173 -2.09 15.92 -10.22
C ARG A 173 -3.23 15.66 -11.20
N ARG A 174 -2.91 15.11 -12.36
CA ARG A 174 -3.90 14.86 -13.41
C ARG A 174 -4.90 13.78 -13.00
N ALA A 175 -4.46 12.72 -12.31
CA ALA A 175 -5.36 11.72 -11.74
C ALA A 175 -6.34 12.36 -10.73
N ASN A 176 -5.84 13.21 -9.81
CA ASN A 176 -6.68 13.92 -8.84
C ASN A 176 -7.76 14.77 -9.56
N ILE A 177 -7.36 15.59 -10.51
CA ILE A 177 -8.28 16.46 -11.27
C ILE A 177 -9.34 15.61 -12.00
N ALA A 178 -8.91 14.59 -12.74
CA ALA A 178 -9.81 13.76 -13.56
C ALA A 178 -10.79 12.97 -12.69
N ILE A 179 -10.33 12.42 -11.55
CA ILE A 179 -11.16 11.65 -10.63
C ILE A 179 -12.14 12.55 -9.89
N LYS A 180 -11.65 13.65 -9.27
CA LYS A 180 -12.50 14.54 -8.46
C LYS A 180 -13.49 15.36 -9.29
N ALA A 181 -13.24 15.55 -10.59
CA ALA A 181 -14.24 16.11 -11.50
C ALA A 181 -15.47 15.19 -11.67
N VAL A 182 -15.27 13.88 -11.50
CA VAL A 182 -16.35 12.87 -11.61
C VAL A 182 -16.94 12.53 -10.24
N ASP A 183 -16.07 12.30 -9.26
CA ASP A 183 -16.43 11.98 -7.87
C ASP A 183 -15.64 12.85 -6.89
N PRO A 184 -16.18 14.02 -6.48
CA PRO A 184 -15.52 14.93 -5.55
C PRO A 184 -15.26 14.32 -4.16
N THR A 185 -15.91 13.22 -3.82
CA THR A 185 -15.75 12.54 -2.52
C THR A 185 -14.58 11.55 -2.52
N ALA A 186 -14.08 11.19 -3.70
CA ALA A 186 -12.94 10.29 -3.83
C ALA A 186 -11.67 10.87 -3.20
N LYS A 187 -10.84 9.98 -2.65
CA LYS A 187 -9.56 10.31 -2.01
C LYS A 187 -8.40 9.76 -2.82
N ILE A 188 -7.36 10.55 -2.94
CA ILE A 188 -6.13 10.17 -3.64
C ILE A 188 -5.07 9.77 -2.62
N VAL A 189 -4.58 8.54 -2.75
CA VAL A 189 -3.45 8.01 -1.98
C VAL A 189 -2.17 8.26 -2.80
N SER A 190 -1.13 8.74 -2.14
CA SER A 190 0.16 9.00 -2.80
C SER A 190 0.74 7.73 -3.41
N PRO A 191 1.66 7.83 -4.38
CA PRO A 191 2.46 6.68 -4.78
C PRO A 191 3.12 6.03 -3.56
N ALA A 192 2.89 4.73 -3.36
CA ALA A 192 3.42 4.04 -2.20
C ALA A 192 4.93 3.80 -2.33
N VAL A 193 5.69 4.38 -1.41
CA VAL A 193 7.15 4.19 -1.31
C VAL A 193 7.44 2.92 -0.51
N THR A 194 8.36 2.10 -1.00
CA THR A 194 8.81 0.85 -0.37
C THR A 194 10.25 0.96 0.15
N ASN A 195 10.79 -0.14 0.73
CA ASN A 195 12.19 -0.21 1.20
C ASN A 195 12.56 0.78 2.32
N TRP A 196 11.68 0.98 3.27
CA TRP A 196 11.94 1.81 4.46
C TRP A 196 12.98 1.20 5.42
N ALA A 197 13.37 -0.06 5.24
CA ALA A 197 14.52 -0.64 5.93
C ALA A 197 15.81 -0.01 5.36
N ALA A 198 16.71 0.44 6.25
CA ALA A 198 17.94 1.09 5.84
C ALA A 198 18.77 0.17 4.92
N LYS A 199 18.92 0.56 3.65
CA LYS A 199 19.90 -0.02 2.71
C LYS A 199 20.82 1.10 2.26
N ALA A 200 22.11 0.80 2.14
CA ALA A 200 23.08 1.74 1.59
C ALA A 200 22.68 2.12 0.15
N GLY A 201 22.57 3.41 -0.14
CA GLY A 201 22.48 3.97 -1.48
C GLY A 201 21.17 4.60 -1.91
N GLN A 202 20.03 4.26 -1.31
CA GLN A 202 18.75 4.94 -1.58
C GLN A 202 17.90 4.92 -0.33
N SER A 203 17.65 6.08 0.28
CA SER A 203 16.74 6.13 1.40
C SER A 203 15.32 6.38 0.89
N ALA A 204 14.37 5.57 1.35
CA ALA A 204 12.95 5.78 1.08
C ALA A 204 12.50 7.18 1.52
N GLU A 205 13.10 7.71 2.57
CA GLU A 205 12.88 9.06 3.10
C GLU A 205 13.21 10.15 2.07
N ASN A 206 14.39 10.05 1.44
CA ASN A 206 14.82 11.03 0.43
C ASN A 206 13.93 10.95 -0.82
N TYR A 207 13.58 9.73 -1.25
CA TYR A 207 12.65 9.56 -2.37
C TYR A 207 11.29 10.17 -2.04
N PHE A 208 10.75 9.86 -0.86
CA PHE A 208 9.46 10.37 -0.42
C PHE A 208 9.44 11.90 -0.35
N THR A 209 10.43 12.52 0.29
CA THR A 209 10.51 13.98 0.41
C THR A 209 10.70 14.64 -0.93
N GLY A 210 11.58 14.10 -1.79
CA GLY A 210 11.80 14.59 -3.15
C GLY A 210 10.54 14.47 -4.02
N MET A 211 9.84 13.36 -3.95
CA MET A 211 8.59 13.12 -4.65
C MET A 211 7.50 14.12 -4.22
N MET A 212 7.30 14.31 -2.91
CA MET A 212 6.28 15.23 -2.37
C MET A 212 6.56 16.70 -2.70
N ALA A 213 7.83 17.09 -2.77
CA ALA A 213 8.26 18.45 -3.13
C ALA A 213 8.34 18.68 -4.65
N ALA A 214 8.14 17.64 -5.47
CA ALA A 214 8.30 17.74 -6.91
C ALA A 214 7.25 18.67 -7.53
N PRO A 215 7.67 19.61 -8.42
CA PRO A 215 6.74 20.50 -9.09
C PRO A 215 5.84 19.75 -10.05
N THR A 216 4.60 20.16 -10.14
CA THR A 216 3.64 19.69 -11.13
C THR A 216 3.68 20.54 -12.41
N GLY A 217 3.04 20.06 -13.48
CA GLY A 217 3.06 20.73 -14.78
C GLY A 217 2.33 22.08 -14.84
N ASP A 218 1.64 22.49 -13.78
CA ASP A 218 1.01 23.83 -13.68
C ASP A 218 1.99 24.93 -13.24
N GLY A 219 3.21 24.54 -12.82
CA GLY A 219 4.28 25.45 -12.42
C GLY A 219 4.07 26.15 -11.06
N SER A 220 2.99 25.86 -10.34
CA SER A 220 2.61 26.56 -9.10
C SER A 220 2.40 25.64 -7.90
N THR A 221 2.16 24.34 -8.13
CA THR A 221 1.90 23.34 -7.09
C THR A 221 2.94 22.23 -7.10
N THR A 222 2.95 21.44 -6.03
CA THR A 222 3.79 20.26 -5.87
C THR A 222 2.92 19.02 -5.66
N MET A 223 3.50 17.80 -5.71
CA MET A 223 2.74 16.57 -5.56
C MET A 223 1.88 16.55 -4.28
N LYS A 224 2.41 17.04 -3.16
CA LYS A 224 1.69 17.05 -1.87
C LYS A 224 0.35 17.78 -1.89
N ASP A 225 0.18 18.73 -2.80
CA ASP A 225 -1.05 19.51 -2.94
C ASP A 225 -2.19 18.70 -3.59
N TRP A 226 -1.87 17.53 -4.15
CA TRP A 226 -2.79 16.69 -4.94
C TRP A 226 -3.06 15.32 -4.33
N VAL A 227 -2.56 15.04 -3.13
CA VAL A 227 -2.81 13.80 -2.40
C VAL A 227 -3.56 14.07 -1.09
N ASP A 228 -4.42 13.15 -0.70
CA ASP A 228 -5.20 13.23 0.54
C ASP A 228 -4.59 12.34 1.64
N ILE A 229 -3.88 11.26 1.26
CA ILE A 229 -3.40 10.18 2.13
C ILE A 229 -1.99 9.77 1.69
N VAL A 230 -1.13 9.45 2.65
CA VAL A 230 0.21 8.92 2.39
C VAL A 230 0.17 7.39 2.33
N GLY A 231 0.54 6.83 1.17
CA GLY A 231 0.74 5.39 0.96
C GLY A 231 2.20 4.98 1.23
N VAL A 232 2.39 3.85 1.93
CA VAL A 232 3.69 3.24 2.17
C VAL A 232 3.60 1.72 2.09
N HIS A 233 4.73 1.03 1.84
CA HIS A 233 4.85 -0.42 1.95
C HIS A 233 5.88 -0.78 3.01
N LEU A 234 5.43 -1.43 4.10
CA LEU A 234 6.23 -1.68 5.30
C LEU A 234 6.66 -3.15 5.41
N TYR A 235 7.25 -3.68 4.35
CA TYR A 235 7.77 -5.05 4.36
C TYR A 235 8.90 -5.25 5.37
N LEU A 236 8.75 -6.26 6.22
CA LEU A 236 9.78 -6.71 7.15
C LEU A 236 10.42 -8.01 6.64
N SER A 237 11.74 -8.09 6.64
CA SER A 237 12.41 -9.37 6.45
C SER A 237 12.16 -10.29 7.65
N SER A 238 12.13 -11.60 7.43
CA SER A 238 11.82 -12.59 8.47
C SER A 238 12.79 -12.60 9.66
N GLY A 239 13.96 -11.99 9.50
CA GLY A 239 14.93 -11.80 10.58
C GLY A 239 14.76 -10.50 11.36
N ASN A 240 13.87 -9.61 10.93
CA ASN A 240 13.71 -8.29 11.54
C ASN A 240 12.77 -8.34 12.73
N SER A 241 13.10 -7.61 13.76
CA SER A 241 12.31 -7.52 14.99
C SER A 241 11.19 -6.48 14.86
N THR A 242 10.28 -6.48 15.81
CA THR A 242 9.26 -5.44 15.97
C THR A 242 9.86 -4.02 16.11
N ALA A 243 11.10 -3.91 16.64
CA ALA A 243 11.81 -2.64 16.71
C ALA A 243 12.10 -2.07 15.32
N ASP A 244 12.35 -2.94 14.36
CA ASP A 244 12.62 -2.52 12.99
C ASP A 244 11.37 -1.90 12.36
N LEU A 245 10.19 -2.48 12.58
CA LEU A 245 8.92 -1.90 12.13
C LEU A 245 8.66 -0.54 12.80
N ALA A 246 8.81 -0.45 14.12
CA ALA A 246 8.62 0.81 14.83
C ALA A 246 9.58 1.89 14.29
N GLY A 247 10.85 1.55 14.10
CA GLY A 247 11.86 2.43 13.51
C GLY A 247 11.54 2.81 12.05
N MET A 248 10.99 1.89 11.25
CA MET A 248 10.52 2.21 9.90
C MET A 248 9.39 3.24 9.93
N ILE A 249 8.40 3.05 10.80
CA ILE A 249 7.26 3.99 10.92
C ILE A 249 7.74 5.35 11.46
N ASP A 250 8.70 5.38 12.38
CA ASP A 250 9.31 6.63 12.86
C ASP A 250 10.00 7.40 11.71
N ARG A 251 10.70 6.70 10.83
CA ARG A 251 11.26 7.31 9.61
C ARG A 251 10.20 7.83 8.65
N VAL A 252 9.10 7.08 8.45
CA VAL A 252 7.95 7.57 7.68
C VAL A 252 7.42 8.87 8.28
N ASN A 253 7.21 8.91 9.58
CA ASN A 253 6.70 10.11 10.26
C ASN A 253 7.67 11.29 10.17
N ALA A 254 8.99 11.05 10.28
CA ALA A 254 10.01 12.07 10.07
C ALA A 254 10.02 12.60 8.63
N ALA A 255 9.89 11.73 7.63
CA ALA A 255 9.81 12.11 6.23
C ALA A 255 8.53 12.90 5.92
N LYS A 256 7.38 12.51 6.51
CA LYS A 256 6.13 13.28 6.43
C LYS A 256 6.28 14.69 7.01
N ALA A 257 6.96 14.81 8.16
CA ALA A 257 7.23 16.10 8.78
C ALA A 257 8.11 16.98 7.87
N ALA A 258 9.18 16.40 7.33
CA ALA A 258 10.08 17.10 6.41
C ALA A 258 9.37 17.53 5.11
N ALA A 259 8.43 16.74 4.61
CA ALA A 259 7.61 17.08 3.44
C ALA A 259 6.45 18.06 3.74
N GLY A 260 6.17 18.35 5.02
CA GLY A 260 5.06 19.22 5.44
C GLY A 260 3.69 18.58 5.32
N VAL A 261 3.60 17.24 5.45
CA VAL A 261 2.34 16.46 5.34
C VAL A 261 2.04 15.63 6.59
N SER A 262 2.50 16.08 7.76
CA SER A 262 2.32 15.36 9.04
C SER A 262 0.87 15.05 9.38
N SER A 263 -0.07 15.92 8.98
CA SER A 263 -1.50 15.77 9.28
C SER A 263 -2.22 14.75 8.39
N MET A 264 -1.62 14.31 7.29
CA MET A 264 -2.22 13.29 6.44
C MET A 264 -2.18 11.93 7.12
N GLU A 265 -3.23 11.13 6.95
CA GLU A 265 -3.19 9.71 7.37
C GLU A 265 -2.06 8.97 6.66
N THR A 266 -1.49 7.97 7.33
CA THR A 266 -0.55 7.02 6.74
C THR A 266 -1.22 5.67 6.60
N TRP A 267 -1.25 5.13 5.39
CA TRP A 267 -1.75 3.81 5.10
C TRP A 267 -0.60 2.90 4.65
N ASP A 268 -0.44 1.77 5.32
CA ASP A 268 0.38 0.68 4.81
C ASP A 268 -0.44 -0.07 3.77
N THR A 269 -0.22 0.28 2.50
CA THR A 269 -1.04 -0.22 1.40
C THR A 269 -0.59 -1.58 0.89
N GLU A 270 0.60 -2.05 1.33
CA GLU A 270 1.10 -3.39 1.04
C GLU A 270 2.17 -3.81 2.03
N SER A 271 1.98 -4.93 2.73
CA SER A 271 3.00 -5.54 3.57
C SER A 271 2.78 -7.02 3.79
N ALA A 272 3.87 -7.73 3.95
CA ALA A 272 3.90 -9.15 4.33
C ALA A 272 5.27 -9.48 4.94
N PRO A 273 5.42 -10.64 5.60
CA PRO A 273 6.75 -11.11 5.98
C PRO A 273 7.54 -11.49 4.73
N ILE A 274 8.69 -10.85 4.52
CA ILE A 274 9.66 -11.30 3.52
C ILE A 274 10.53 -12.37 4.17
N ALA A 275 10.30 -13.64 3.85
CA ALA A 275 11.18 -14.73 4.26
C ALA A 275 12.27 -14.96 3.20
N PRO A 276 13.54 -15.28 3.59
CA PRO A 276 14.58 -15.69 2.64
C PRO A 276 14.19 -16.92 1.82
N ASN A 277 13.28 -17.75 2.38
CA ASN A 277 12.61 -18.86 1.72
C ASN A 277 11.12 -18.76 2.08
N ALA A 278 10.41 -17.91 1.39
CA ALA A 278 9.04 -17.54 1.69
C ALA A 278 8.04 -18.72 1.73
N SER A 279 8.42 -19.89 1.25
CA SER A 279 7.60 -21.11 1.27
C SER A 279 7.39 -21.73 2.67
N ALA A 280 7.97 -21.17 3.75
CA ALA A 280 8.08 -21.94 4.99
C ALA A 280 7.88 -21.17 6.31
N LEU A 281 7.10 -20.10 6.36
CA LEU A 281 6.62 -19.67 7.68
C LEU A 281 5.57 -20.68 8.15
N SER A 282 5.79 -21.30 9.34
CA SER A 282 4.72 -22.04 9.99
C SER A 282 3.57 -21.09 10.35
N ASP A 283 2.38 -21.66 10.58
CA ASP A 283 1.22 -20.88 11.02
C ASP A 283 1.54 -20.07 12.29
N ASP A 284 2.31 -20.64 13.22
CA ASP A 284 2.72 -19.96 14.44
C ASP A 284 3.70 -18.79 14.19
N GLN A 285 4.57 -18.92 13.19
CA GLN A 285 5.47 -17.81 12.81
C GLN A 285 4.69 -16.67 12.14
N LEU A 286 3.73 -17.01 11.29
CA LEU A 286 2.88 -16.03 10.63
C LEU A 286 1.94 -15.34 11.62
N ASP A 287 1.37 -16.08 12.57
CA ASP A 287 0.55 -15.52 13.64
C ASP A 287 1.33 -14.51 14.51
N ARG A 288 2.54 -14.90 14.94
CA ARG A 288 3.42 -13.97 15.68
C ARG A 288 3.78 -12.73 14.87
N TYR A 289 4.03 -12.90 13.56
CA TYR A 289 4.29 -11.77 12.68
C TYR A 289 3.08 -10.84 12.63
N LEU A 290 1.90 -11.36 12.31
CA LEU A 290 0.66 -10.58 12.18
C LEU A 290 0.36 -9.82 13.47
N THR A 291 0.45 -10.48 14.61
CA THR A 291 0.15 -9.85 15.89
C THR A 291 1.11 -8.70 16.17
N ARG A 292 2.42 -8.93 16.01
CA ARG A 292 3.44 -7.88 16.21
C ARG A 292 3.28 -6.74 15.22
N PHE A 293 3.05 -7.06 13.96
CA PHE A 293 2.86 -6.07 12.91
C PHE A 293 1.65 -5.18 13.20
N MET A 294 0.49 -5.77 13.38
CA MET A 294 -0.78 -5.04 13.58
C MET A 294 -0.75 -4.16 14.83
N VAL A 295 -0.28 -4.71 15.96
CA VAL A 295 -0.18 -3.94 17.21
C VAL A 295 0.79 -2.79 17.08
N THR A 296 1.97 -3.02 16.48
CA THR A 296 2.98 -1.96 16.30
C THR A 296 2.49 -0.89 15.32
N ALA A 297 1.91 -1.28 14.21
CA ALA A 297 1.36 -0.37 13.21
C ALA A 297 0.27 0.53 13.81
N ALA A 298 -0.69 -0.08 14.54
CA ALA A 298 -1.73 0.66 15.25
C ALA A 298 -1.14 1.62 16.29
N ALA A 299 -0.23 1.14 17.14
CA ALA A 299 0.40 1.95 18.19
C ALA A 299 1.21 3.13 17.63
N LYS A 300 1.72 3.02 16.42
CA LYS A 300 2.50 4.06 15.72
C LYS A 300 1.69 4.94 14.79
N GLY A 301 0.36 4.79 14.78
CA GLY A 301 -0.56 5.67 14.05
C GLY A 301 -0.74 5.36 12.57
N ILE A 302 -0.46 4.12 12.13
CA ILE A 302 -0.91 3.66 10.81
C ILE A 302 -2.43 3.54 10.85
N ALA A 303 -3.12 4.24 9.95
CA ALA A 303 -4.57 4.27 9.94
C ALA A 303 -5.19 3.03 9.29
N ARG A 304 -4.53 2.45 8.28
CA ARG A 304 -4.94 1.20 7.62
C ARG A 304 -3.73 0.37 7.26
N THR A 305 -3.87 -0.97 7.35
CA THR A 305 -2.87 -1.92 6.85
C THR A 305 -3.51 -2.85 5.84
N MET A 306 -2.80 -3.20 4.76
CA MET A 306 -3.31 -4.08 3.70
C MET A 306 -2.33 -5.22 3.48
N TYR A 307 -2.63 -6.36 4.09
CA TYR A 307 -1.76 -7.53 4.03
C TYR A 307 -1.66 -8.08 2.59
N TYR A 308 -0.46 -8.37 2.13
CA TYR A 308 -0.19 -9.01 0.84
C TYR A 308 0.11 -10.49 1.05
N GLN A 309 -0.82 -11.42 0.71
CA GLN A 309 -2.18 -11.23 0.26
C GLN A 309 -3.01 -12.48 0.60
N TRP A 310 -4.32 -12.47 0.27
CA TRP A 310 -5.22 -13.59 0.50
C TRP A 310 -4.78 -14.87 -0.22
N ASP A 311 -4.57 -14.79 -1.53
CA ASP A 311 -4.40 -15.89 -2.45
C ASP A 311 -2.99 -15.97 -3.06
N ASN A 312 -1.97 -15.93 -2.22
CA ASN A 312 -0.57 -16.14 -2.57
C ASN A 312 -0.10 -17.50 -2.04
N ASP A 313 0.53 -18.30 -2.89
CA ASP A 313 0.99 -19.67 -2.54
C ASP A 313 2.05 -19.67 -1.42
N VAL A 314 2.67 -18.53 -1.15
CA VAL A 314 3.77 -18.37 -0.20
C VAL A 314 3.33 -17.65 1.09
N MET A 315 2.64 -16.52 0.97
CA MET A 315 2.26 -15.64 2.09
C MET A 315 0.75 -15.62 2.33
N GLY A 316 -0.02 -16.33 1.49
CA GLY A 316 -1.47 -16.28 1.48
C GLY A 316 -2.13 -16.99 2.65
N PHE A 317 -3.34 -16.56 2.95
CA PHE A 317 -4.18 -17.15 3.99
C PHE A 317 -5.14 -18.23 3.45
N ARG A 318 -5.36 -18.24 2.14
CA ARG A 318 -6.41 -19.05 1.51
C ARG A 318 -6.34 -20.54 1.88
N GLU A 319 -5.15 -21.09 1.92
CA GLU A 319 -4.91 -22.50 2.25
C GLU A 319 -4.59 -22.71 3.75
N ARG A 320 -4.66 -21.64 4.56
CA ARG A 320 -4.30 -21.62 5.98
C ARG A 320 -5.50 -21.23 6.84
N ILE A 321 -6.47 -22.15 6.98
CA ILE A 321 -7.73 -21.91 7.71
C ILE A 321 -7.50 -21.37 9.13
N ASN A 322 -6.49 -21.89 9.82
CA ASN A 322 -6.15 -21.47 11.19
C ASN A 322 -5.73 -20.01 11.27
N ILE A 323 -5.04 -19.50 10.26
CA ILE A 323 -4.61 -18.10 10.23
C ILE A 323 -5.79 -17.14 10.08
N GLY A 324 -6.82 -17.53 9.32
CA GLY A 324 -8.06 -16.73 9.24
C GLY A 324 -8.75 -16.58 10.59
N GLY A 325 -8.81 -17.65 11.40
CA GLY A 325 -9.35 -17.60 12.76
C GLY A 325 -8.51 -16.70 13.68
N ARG A 326 -7.19 -16.77 13.60
CA ARG A 326 -6.25 -15.94 14.38
C ARG A 326 -6.36 -14.45 13.96
N TRP A 327 -6.47 -14.17 12.68
CA TRP A 327 -6.74 -12.82 12.17
C TRP A 327 -8.00 -12.21 12.78
N ASN A 328 -9.11 -12.97 12.79
CA ASN A 328 -10.36 -12.50 13.37
C ASN A 328 -10.24 -12.28 14.88
N ALA A 329 -9.58 -13.17 15.61
CA ALA A 329 -9.34 -13.03 17.03
C ALA A 329 -8.50 -11.78 17.37
N LEU A 330 -7.44 -11.53 16.59
CA LEU A 330 -6.63 -10.33 16.74
C LEU A 330 -7.43 -9.06 16.43
N ARG A 331 -8.24 -9.10 15.38
CA ARG A 331 -9.13 -7.99 15.04
C ARG A 331 -10.10 -7.68 16.19
N GLU A 332 -10.81 -8.68 16.70
CA GLU A 332 -11.73 -8.50 17.83
C GLU A 332 -11.01 -7.93 19.06
N LEU A 333 -9.81 -8.42 19.35
CA LEU A 333 -8.99 -7.92 20.45
C LEU A 333 -8.66 -6.43 20.27
N LEU A 334 -8.22 -6.01 19.08
CA LEU A 334 -7.83 -4.62 18.82
C LEU A 334 -9.03 -3.67 18.73
N LEU A 335 -10.22 -4.19 18.36
CA LEU A 335 -11.46 -3.41 18.32
C LEU A 335 -12.19 -3.35 19.67
N SER A 336 -11.94 -4.29 20.59
CA SER A 336 -12.65 -4.40 21.88
C SER A 336 -12.37 -3.26 22.84
N GLY A 337 -11.34 -2.46 22.61
CA GLY A 337 -10.97 -1.33 23.44
C GLY A 337 -9.81 -0.54 22.85
N SER A 338 -9.55 0.62 23.46
CA SER A 338 -8.39 1.42 23.08
C SER A 338 -7.09 0.76 23.57
N ILE A 339 -6.04 0.79 22.74
CA ILE A 339 -4.67 0.52 23.18
C ILE A 339 -4.25 1.69 24.04
N LEU A 340 -4.10 1.48 25.35
CA LEU A 340 -3.71 2.52 26.31
C LEU A 340 -2.21 2.77 26.30
N SER A 341 -1.43 1.71 26.12
CA SER A 341 0.02 1.79 25.95
C SER A 341 0.54 0.55 25.23
N ALA A 342 1.60 0.72 24.49
CA ALA A 342 2.33 -0.38 23.87
C ALA A 342 3.82 -0.25 24.18
N SER A 343 4.46 -1.34 24.59
CA SER A 343 5.86 -1.38 24.96
C SER A 343 6.53 -2.64 24.42
N LYS A 344 7.80 -2.55 24.07
CA LYS A 344 8.62 -3.68 23.66
C LYS A 344 9.59 -4.04 24.77
N LEU A 345 9.62 -5.31 25.14
CA LEU A 345 10.61 -5.86 26.07
C LEU A 345 11.94 -6.15 25.35
N PHE A 346 13.01 -6.26 26.15
CA PHE A 346 14.34 -6.59 25.65
C PHE A 346 14.40 -7.91 24.86
N ASP A 347 13.61 -8.90 25.26
CA ASP A 347 13.50 -10.21 24.60
C ASP A 347 12.62 -10.22 23.36
N GLY A 348 12.15 -9.04 22.94
CA GLY A 348 11.35 -8.86 21.71
C GLY A 348 9.85 -9.07 21.90
N ARG A 349 9.39 -9.49 23.07
CA ARG A 349 7.95 -9.57 23.35
C ARG A 349 7.34 -8.18 23.40
N LEU A 350 6.10 -8.09 22.94
CA LEU A 350 5.29 -6.89 23.06
C LEU A 350 4.39 -7.03 24.30
N ILE A 351 4.34 -5.98 25.08
CA ILE A 351 3.28 -5.79 26.06
C ILE A 351 2.47 -4.61 25.59
N TYR A 352 1.19 -4.84 25.34
CA TYR A 352 0.27 -3.75 25.14
C TYR A 352 -0.87 -3.84 26.17
N ARG A 353 -1.32 -2.68 26.62
CA ARG A 353 -2.43 -2.52 27.54
C ARG A 353 -3.58 -1.95 26.79
N THR A 354 -4.72 -2.61 26.92
CA THR A 354 -5.97 -2.11 26.37
C THR A 354 -6.88 -1.65 27.50
N SER A 355 -7.93 -0.90 27.18
CA SER A 355 -8.96 -0.51 28.14
C SER A 355 -9.72 -1.70 28.74
N THR A 356 -9.62 -2.87 28.13
CA THR A 356 -10.26 -4.11 28.56
C THR A 356 -9.32 -5.11 29.22
N GLY A 357 -8.02 -4.84 29.23
CA GLY A 357 -7.03 -5.72 29.86
C GLY A 357 -5.60 -5.54 29.33
N THR A 358 -4.68 -6.37 29.82
CA THR A 358 -3.29 -6.40 29.38
C THR A 358 -3.01 -7.71 28.61
N THR A 359 -2.41 -7.60 27.46
CA THR A 359 -1.99 -8.76 26.67
C THR A 359 -0.50 -8.72 26.40
N ILE A 360 0.18 -9.86 26.53
CA ILE A 360 1.60 -10.08 26.16
C ILE A 360 1.59 -10.87 24.85
N VAL A 361 2.37 -10.42 23.88
CA VAL A 361 2.44 -11.02 22.55
C VAL A 361 3.89 -11.26 22.13
#